data_5e778a211739f7431db7ff943c1de6bc
#
_entry.id   5e778a211739f7431db7ff943c1de6bc
#
_cell.length_a   1.000
_cell.length_b   1.000
_cell.length_c   1.000
_cell.angle_alpha   90.00
_cell.angle_beta   90.00
_cell.angle_gamma   90.00
#
_symmetry.space_group_name_H-M   'P 1'
#
loop_
_entity.id
_entity.type
_entity.pdbx_description
1 polymer ?
#
loop_
_entity_poly.entity_id
_entity_poly.type
_entity_poly.pdbx_seq_one_letter_code
_entity_poly.pdbx_strand_id
1 'polypeptide(L)'
;MREGRTALILVGGEARRSYKGRSFISHLVETLSTVVDEIIIVARDSDQCQRFLDIPGIKTVADDIRGIGPLGGVGAGVGAASHDQIFITACDMPCIRSDIVRYLFDELHDAEAAVPCWSEDMFEPLHAVYRREPLLHYLASPSSHSLRAMVRGLHTRFVPVDKLRAIDPDLVTFTNINDLTELEAINGSLS
;
A
#
# COMPACT_ATOMS: atom_id res chain seq x y z
N MET A 1 -4.35 -22.85 10.43
CA MET A 1 -3.43 -22.37 9.38
C MET A 1 -3.57 -20.87 9.30
N ARG A 2 -2.47 -20.13 9.22
CA ARG A 2 -2.53 -18.68 8.98
C ARG A 2 -3.10 -18.45 7.58
N GLU A 3 -4.08 -17.57 7.43
CA GLU A 3 -4.55 -17.11 6.12
C GLU A 3 -3.40 -16.41 5.39
N GLY A 4 -3.21 -16.70 4.10
CA GLY A 4 -2.19 -16.05 3.29
C GLY A 4 -2.49 -14.55 3.11
N ARG A 5 -1.43 -13.75 2.96
CA ARG A 5 -1.50 -12.29 2.84
C ARG A 5 -0.82 -11.84 1.55
N THR A 6 -1.42 -10.87 0.87
CA THR A 6 -0.84 -10.23 -0.33
C THR A 6 -0.55 -8.76 -0.05
N ALA A 7 0.55 -8.23 -0.61
CA ALA A 7 0.79 -6.80 -0.69
C ALA A 7 0.70 -6.33 -2.15
N LEU A 8 -0.02 -5.24 -2.38
CA LEU A 8 -0.06 -4.52 -3.65
C LEU A 8 0.74 -3.24 -3.53
N ILE A 9 1.69 -3.03 -4.42
CA ILE A 9 2.47 -1.80 -4.54
C ILE A 9 2.05 -1.10 -5.82
N LEU A 10 1.32 0.01 -5.70
CA LEU A 10 0.91 0.82 -6.86
C LEU A 10 2.05 1.73 -7.28
N VAL A 11 2.49 1.60 -8.54
CA VAL A 11 3.64 2.32 -9.06
C VAL A 11 3.19 3.47 -9.96
N GLY A 12 3.37 4.70 -9.47
CA GLY A 12 3.24 5.92 -10.27
C GLY A 12 4.51 6.27 -11.06
N GLY A 13 4.59 7.50 -11.54
CA GLY A 13 5.76 8.01 -12.29
C GLY A 13 7.08 8.06 -11.51
N GLU A 14 7.04 8.01 -10.19
CA GLU A 14 8.16 8.20 -9.27
C GLU A 14 8.98 6.93 -8.93
N ALA A 15 8.66 5.80 -9.57
CA ALA A 15 9.26 4.47 -9.29
C ALA A 15 10.79 4.38 -9.39
N ARG A 16 11.44 5.41 -9.97
CA ARG A 16 12.91 5.43 -10.17
C ARG A 16 13.68 6.11 -9.04
N ARG A 17 13.01 6.71 -8.06
CA ARG A 17 13.69 7.37 -6.97
C ARG A 17 14.38 6.36 -6.05
N SER A 18 15.51 6.78 -5.50
CA SER A 18 16.32 5.99 -4.58
C SER A 18 16.41 6.67 -3.22
N TYR A 19 16.48 5.84 -2.19
CA TYR A 19 16.70 6.23 -0.81
C TYR A 19 17.80 5.36 -0.22
N LYS A 20 18.79 5.95 0.45
CA LYS A 20 19.97 5.23 0.98
C LYS A 20 20.64 4.30 -0.04
N GLY A 21 20.75 4.79 -1.30
CA GLY A 21 21.42 4.05 -2.39
C GLY A 21 20.64 2.89 -3.00
N ARG A 22 19.37 2.68 -2.60
CA ARG A 22 18.49 1.61 -3.11
C ARG A 22 17.18 2.19 -3.62
N SER A 23 16.54 1.54 -4.60
CA SER A 23 15.24 1.98 -5.11
C SER A 23 14.17 1.87 -4.03
N PHE A 24 13.15 2.74 -4.06
CA PHE A 24 12.01 2.66 -3.14
C PHE A 24 11.29 1.31 -3.21
N ILE A 25 11.14 0.78 -4.42
CA ILE A 25 10.53 -0.54 -4.63
C ILE A 25 11.33 -1.64 -3.90
N SER A 26 12.66 -1.59 -3.96
CA SER A 26 13.51 -2.58 -3.26
C SER A 26 13.31 -2.51 -1.74
N HIS A 27 13.21 -1.31 -1.16
CA HIS A 27 12.91 -1.16 0.27
C HIS A 27 11.53 -1.72 0.63
N LEU A 28 10.51 -1.40 -0.18
CA LEU A 28 9.15 -1.88 0.05
C LEU A 28 9.06 -3.41 -0.05
N VAL A 29 9.65 -4.01 -1.08
CA VAL A 29 9.67 -5.46 -1.26
C VAL A 29 10.37 -6.15 -0.09
N GLU A 30 11.54 -5.66 0.34
CA GLU A 30 12.27 -6.22 1.47
C GLU A 30 11.44 -6.15 2.77
N THR A 31 10.83 -5.00 3.07
CA THR A 31 10.02 -4.80 4.26
C THR A 31 8.77 -5.68 4.23
N LEU A 32 8.03 -5.67 3.12
CA LEU A 32 6.75 -6.36 2.98
C LEU A 32 6.92 -7.88 2.93
N SER A 33 8.01 -8.40 2.35
CA SER A 33 8.31 -9.84 2.30
C SER A 33 8.38 -10.50 3.69
N THR A 34 8.58 -9.72 4.74
CA THR A 34 8.59 -10.22 6.14
C THR A 34 7.19 -10.40 6.73
N VAL A 35 6.14 -9.91 6.05
CA VAL A 35 4.77 -9.83 6.60
C VAL A 35 3.74 -10.51 5.72
N VAL A 36 3.99 -10.58 4.39
CA VAL A 36 3.07 -11.15 3.41
C VAL A 36 3.69 -12.34 2.68
N ASP A 37 2.84 -13.16 2.08
CA ASP A 37 3.21 -14.38 1.34
C ASP A 37 3.32 -14.10 -0.16
N GLU A 38 2.74 -13.00 -0.65
CA GLU A 38 2.71 -12.60 -2.04
C GLU A 38 2.89 -11.09 -2.16
N ILE A 39 3.71 -10.64 -3.12
CA ILE A 39 3.87 -9.22 -3.47
C ILE A 39 3.55 -9.05 -4.95
N ILE A 40 2.67 -8.10 -5.24
CA ILE A 40 2.28 -7.71 -6.60
C ILE A 40 2.62 -6.24 -6.81
N ILE A 41 3.44 -5.96 -7.81
CA ILE A 41 3.70 -4.60 -8.28
C ILE A 41 2.70 -4.30 -9.40
N VAL A 42 1.88 -3.27 -9.19
CA VAL A 42 0.93 -2.80 -10.18
C VAL A 42 1.54 -1.62 -10.92
N ALA A 43 1.90 -1.84 -12.16
CA ALA A 43 2.52 -0.87 -13.03
C ALA A 43 1.49 -0.22 -13.96
N ARG A 44 1.81 0.96 -14.48
CA ARG A 44 0.95 1.71 -15.41
C ARG A 44 0.70 0.98 -16.75
N ASP A 45 1.70 0.24 -17.21
CA ASP A 45 1.71 -0.42 -18.52
C ASP A 45 2.73 -1.59 -18.53
N SER A 46 2.69 -2.38 -19.59
CA SER A 46 3.58 -3.52 -19.80
C SER A 46 5.06 -3.13 -19.85
N ASP A 47 5.39 -1.95 -20.40
CA ASP A 47 6.79 -1.49 -20.49
C ASP A 47 7.33 -1.16 -19.08
N GLN A 48 6.49 -0.63 -18.21
CA GLN A 48 6.86 -0.40 -16.83
C GLN A 48 7.00 -1.72 -16.06
N CYS A 49 6.15 -2.73 -16.32
CA CYS A 49 6.27 -4.06 -15.73
C CYS A 49 7.66 -4.70 -15.99
N GLN A 50 8.18 -4.55 -17.21
CA GLN A 50 9.50 -5.10 -17.60
C GLN A 50 10.63 -4.63 -16.67
N ARG A 51 10.50 -3.46 -16.08
CA ARG A 51 11.53 -2.86 -15.22
C ARG A 51 11.66 -3.53 -13.85
N PHE A 52 10.71 -4.38 -13.48
CA PHE A 52 10.66 -5.04 -12.18
C PHE A 52 10.89 -6.55 -12.27
N LEU A 53 11.09 -7.10 -13.48
CA LEU A 53 11.27 -8.54 -13.69
C LEU A 53 12.50 -9.11 -12.97
N ASP A 54 13.52 -8.29 -12.73
CA ASP A 54 14.75 -8.71 -12.05
C ASP A 54 14.59 -8.78 -10.51
N ILE A 55 13.44 -8.35 -9.97
CA ILE A 55 13.18 -8.43 -8.53
C ILE A 55 12.62 -9.82 -8.22
N PRO A 56 13.34 -10.63 -7.42
CA PRO A 56 12.90 -12.01 -7.17
C PRO A 56 11.66 -12.04 -6.25
N GLY A 57 10.80 -13.03 -6.48
CA GLY A 57 9.66 -13.33 -5.58
C GLY A 57 8.47 -12.39 -5.69
N ILE A 58 8.41 -11.54 -6.72
CA ILE A 58 7.28 -10.65 -6.97
C ILE A 58 6.51 -11.07 -8.23
N LYS A 59 5.24 -10.64 -8.31
CA LYS A 59 4.44 -10.62 -9.53
C LYS A 59 4.32 -9.18 -10.04
N THR A 60 4.14 -8.99 -11.34
CA THR A 60 3.84 -7.69 -11.95
C THR A 60 2.52 -7.76 -12.70
N VAL A 61 1.73 -6.69 -12.61
CA VAL A 61 0.46 -6.53 -13.32
C VAL A 61 0.40 -5.14 -13.91
N ALA A 62 -0.06 -5.02 -15.15
CA ALA A 62 -0.31 -3.74 -15.79
C ALA A 62 -1.72 -3.22 -15.45
N ASP A 63 -1.83 -1.92 -15.13
CA ASP A 63 -3.11 -1.22 -15.06
C ASP A 63 -3.48 -0.76 -16.49
N ASP A 64 -4.19 -1.61 -17.21
CA ASP A 64 -4.62 -1.31 -18.57
C ASP A 64 -5.87 -0.40 -18.63
N ILE A 65 -6.48 -0.09 -17.49
CA ILE A 65 -7.68 0.75 -17.40
C ILE A 65 -7.28 2.22 -17.22
N ARG A 66 -7.20 2.93 -18.33
CA ARG A 66 -6.85 4.35 -18.31
C ARG A 66 -8.02 5.23 -17.85
N GLY A 67 -7.69 6.30 -17.13
CA GLY A 67 -8.64 7.40 -16.84
C GLY A 67 -9.47 7.26 -15.57
N ILE A 68 -9.32 6.18 -14.79
CA ILE A 68 -10.01 6.00 -13.50
C ILE A 68 -9.10 6.20 -12.28
N GLY A 69 -7.90 6.76 -12.50
CA GLY A 69 -6.95 7.09 -11.43
C GLY A 69 -6.45 5.86 -10.67
N PRO A 70 -6.11 6.00 -9.37
CA PRO A 70 -5.54 4.92 -8.58
C PRO A 70 -6.46 3.69 -8.46
N LEU A 71 -7.77 3.85 -8.66
CA LEU A 71 -8.74 2.77 -8.54
C LEU A 71 -8.56 1.70 -9.63
N GLY A 72 -8.08 2.08 -10.82
CA GLY A 72 -7.72 1.14 -11.89
C GLY A 72 -6.61 0.20 -11.45
N GLY A 73 -5.52 0.76 -10.92
CA GLY A 73 -4.41 -0.02 -10.39
C GLY A 73 -4.83 -0.92 -9.22
N VAL A 74 -5.69 -0.43 -8.31
CA VAL A 74 -6.27 -1.27 -7.24
C VAL A 74 -7.01 -2.46 -7.84
N GLY A 75 -7.87 -2.22 -8.84
CA GLY A 75 -8.65 -3.28 -9.49
C GLY A 75 -7.79 -4.34 -10.17
N ALA A 76 -6.77 -3.91 -10.93
CA ALA A 76 -5.82 -4.82 -11.59
C ALA A 76 -5.08 -5.68 -10.56
N GLY A 77 -4.56 -5.07 -9.49
CA GLY A 77 -3.82 -5.77 -8.45
C GLY A 77 -4.68 -6.74 -7.65
N VAL A 78 -5.87 -6.32 -7.21
CA VAL A 78 -6.81 -7.16 -6.44
C VAL A 78 -7.31 -8.33 -7.28
N GLY A 79 -7.54 -8.12 -8.57
CA GLY A 79 -7.89 -9.20 -9.51
C GLY A 79 -6.83 -10.30 -9.60
N ALA A 80 -5.55 -9.92 -9.54
CA ALA A 80 -4.41 -10.82 -9.62
C ALA A 80 -3.99 -11.44 -8.28
N ALA A 81 -4.48 -10.92 -7.15
CA ALA A 81 -4.12 -11.39 -5.81
C ALA A 81 -4.64 -12.80 -5.54
N SER A 82 -3.83 -13.64 -4.91
CA SER A 82 -4.15 -15.04 -4.58
C SER A 82 -4.77 -15.19 -3.17
N HIS A 83 -4.66 -14.19 -2.31
CA HIS A 83 -5.10 -14.27 -0.91
C HIS A 83 -6.23 -13.29 -0.63
N ASP A 84 -7.02 -13.59 0.42
CA ASP A 84 -8.16 -12.74 0.82
C ASP A 84 -7.69 -11.44 1.49
N GLN A 85 -6.66 -11.49 2.32
CA GLN A 85 -6.17 -10.31 3.02
C GLN A 85 -5.11 -9.58 2.17
N ILE A 86 -5.37 -8.32 1.82
CA ILE A 86 -4.54 -7.53 0.91
C ILE A 86 -4.15 -6.21 1.57
N PHE A 87 -2.84 -5.98 1.73
CA PHE A 87 -2.30 -4.66 2.07
C PHE A 87 -2.04 -3.88 0.79
N ILE A 88 -2.54 -2.66 0.68
CA ILE A 88 -2.35 -1.80 -0.49
C ILE A 88 -1.53 -0.58 -0.10
N THR A 89 -0.48 -0.31 -0.88
CA THR A 89 0.37 0.86 -0.70
C THR A 89 0.79 1.47 -2.03
N ALA A 90 1.22 2.74 -1.98
CA ALA A 90 1.86 3.43 -3.10
C ALA A 90 3.39 3.35 -2.98
N CYS A 91 4.08 3.44 -4.09
CA CYS A 91 5.55 3.35 -4.13
C CYS A 91 6.28 4.58 -3.55
N ASP A 92 5.57 5.66 -3.27
CA ASP A 92 6.12 6.91 -2.72
C ASP A 92 6.22 6.95 -1.19
N MET A 93 5.93 5.83 -0.52
CA MET A 93 6.02 5.66 0.94
C MET A 93 7.11 4.64 1.32
N PRO A 94 8.39 4.93 1.09
CA PRO A 94 9.48 3.95 1.25
C PRO A 94 9.80 3.61 2.72
N CYS A 95 9.31 4.40 3.67
CA CYS A 95 9.55 4.22 5.10
C CYS A 95 8.52 3.32 5.79
N ILE A 96 7.73 2.55 5.03
CA ILE A 96 6.76 1.60 5.58
C ILE A 96 7.44 0.68 6.61
N ARG A 97 6.76 0.49 7.75
CA ARG A 97 7.19 -0.39 8.82
C ARG A 97 6.40 -1.70 8.83
N SER A 98 7.11 -2.81 8.84
CA SER A 98 6.50 -4.15 8.83
C SER A 98 5.63 -4.43 10.05
N ASP A 99 5.97 -3.88 11.22
CA ASP A 99 5.18 -4.00 12.46
C ASP A 99 3.84 -3.25 12.38
N ILE A 100 3.81 -2.07 11.73
CA ILE A 100 2.58 -1.34 11.44
C ILE A 100 1.70 -2.13 10.46
N VAL A 101 2.27 -2.66 9.38
CA VAL A 101 1.52 -3.47 8.42
C VAL A 101 0.92 -4.71 9.09
N ARG A 102 1.68 -5.38 9.96
CA ARG A 102 1.19 -6.54 10.72
C ARG A 102 0.05 -6.15 11.64
N TYR A 103 0.18 -5.03 12.35
CA TYR A 103 -0.87 -4.50 13.22
C TYR A 103 -2.17 -4.22 12.44
N LEU A 104 -2.09 -3.64 11.24
CA LEU A 104 -3.26 -3.37 10.40
C LEU A 104 -3.95 -4.67 9.94
N PHE A 105 -3.20 -5.72 9.61
CA PHE A 105 -3.78 -7.03 9.34
C PHE A 105 -4.54 -7.58 10.56
N ASP A 106 -3.98 -7.41 11.75
CA ASP A 106 -4.59 -7.89 12.99
C ASP A 106 -5.85 -7.06 13.35
N GLU A 107 -5.91 -5.78 12.98
CA GLU A 107 -7.09 -4.90 13.17
C GLU A 107 -8.22 -5.17 12.17
N LEU A 108 -8.02 -5.98 11.14
CA LEU A 108 -9.06 -6.26 10.14
C LEU A 108 -10.29 -6.97 10.75
N HIS A 109 -10.07 -7.93 11.66
CA HIS A 109 -11.12 -8.71 12.33
C HIS A 109 -12.23 -9.17 11.35
N ASP A 110 -13.48 -8.75 11.60
CA ASP A 110 -14.68 -9.02 10.79
C ASP A 110 -14.99 -7.91 9.78
N ALA A 111 -14.19 -6.83 9.76
CA ALA A 111 -14.36 -5.74 8.81
C ALA A 111 -13.88 -6.12 7.39
N GLU A 112 -14.34 -5.36 6.39
CA GLU A 112 -13.92 -5.50 5.00
C GLU A 112 -12.65 -4.70 4.69
N ALA A 113 -12.36 -3.69 5.52
CA ALA A 113 -11.13 -2.91 5.45
C ALA A 113 -10.66 -2.44 6.85
N ALA A 114 -9.34 -2.32 7.04
CA ALA A 114 -8.71 -1.67 8.19
C ALA A 114 -7.84 -0.53 7.67
N VAL A 115 -8.26 0.71 7.95
CA VAL A 115 -7.68 1.91 7.34
C VAL A 115 -7.22 2.89 8.43
N PRO A 116 -5.93 3.28 8.44
CA PRO A 116 -5.43 4.31 9.35
C PRO A 116 -6.15 5.63 9.13
N CYS A 117 -6.52 6.31 10.21
CA CYS A 117 -7.19 7.60 10.14
C CYS A 117 -6.59 8.63 11.12
N TRP A 118 -6.43 9.85 10.62
CA TRP A 118 -6.05 11.03 11.38
C TRP A 118 -7.29 11.74 11.99
N SER A 119 -8.41 11.66 11.26
CA SER A 119 -9.72 12.18 11.63
C SER A 119 -10.81 11.48 10.82
N GLU A 120 -12.09 11.84 11.06
CA GLU A 120 -13.22 11.30 10.28
C GLU A 120 -13.09 11.52 8.77
N ASP A 121 -12.42 12.61 8.38
CA ASP A 121 -12.26 13.00 6.98
C ASP A 121 -10.85 12.82 6.43
N MET A 122 -9.89 12.43 7.26
CA MET A 122 -8.51 12.25 6.84
C MET A 122 -8.02 10.86 7.20
N PHE A 123 -7.81 10.03 6.19
CA PHE A 123 -7.39 8.62 6.33
C PHE A 123 -6.51 8.20 5.14
N GLU A 124 -5.84 7.06 5.27
CA GLU A 124 -4.79 6.57 4.38
C GLU A 124 -5.24 5.33 3.58
N PRO A 125 -5.97 5.52 2.46
CA PRO A 125 -6.47 4.39 1.66
C PRO A 125 -5.36 3.54 1.01
N LEU A 126 -4.21 4.15 0.75
CA LEU A 126 -3.03 3.49 0.18
C LEU A 126 -1.95 3.21 1.24
N HIS A 127 -2.39 2.91 2.45
CA HIS A 127 -1.61 2.33 3.54
C HIS A 127 -2.55 1.52 4.43
N ALA A 128 -3.31 0.61 3.83
CA ALA A 128 -4.45 -0.03 4.46
C ALA A 128 -4.60 -1.48 4.04
N VAL A 129 -5.32 -2.25 4.85
CA VAL A 129 -5.64 -3.65 4.59
C VAL A 129 -7.09 -3.78 4.16
N TYR A 130 -7.35 -4.64 3.19
CA TYR A 130 -8.66 -4.90 2.59
C TYR A 130 -8.92 -6.39 2.46
N ARG A 131 -10.20 -6.80 2.50
CA ARG A 131 -10.61 -8.13 2.05
C ARG A 131 -10.84 -8.13 0.55
N ARG A 132 -10.36 -9.18 -0.11
CA ARG A 132 -10.38 -9.31 -1.57
C ARG A 132 -11.78 -9.28 -2.15
N GLU A 133 -12.68 -10.14 -1.68
CA GLU A 133 -14.01 -10.30 -2.27
C GLU A 133 -14.90 -9.05 -2.11
N PRO A 134 -15.03 -8.43 -0.92
CA PRO A 134 -15.77 -7.17 -0.78
C PRO A 134 -15.21 -6.05 -1.66
N LEU A 135 -13.87 -5.96 -1.77
CA LEU A 135 -13.23 -4.95 -2.60
C LEU A 135 -13.50 -5.18 -4.09
N LEU A 136 -13.41 -6.43 -4.58
CA LEU A 136 -13.80 -6.78 -5.95
C LEU A 136 -15.26 -6.45 -6.24
N HIS A 137 -16.16 -6.75 -5.29
CA HIS A 137 -17.58 -6.42 -5.42
C HIS A 137 -17.80 -4.91 -5.57
N TYR A 138 -17.15 -4.10 -4.75
CA TYR A 138 -17.20 -2.64 -4.87
C TYR A 138 -16.66 -2.16 -6.23
N LEU A 139 -15.52 -2.70 -6.67
CA LEU A 139 -14.85 -2.31 -7.91
C LEU A 139 -15.63 -2.70 -9.18
N ALA A 140 -16.49 -3.72 -9.10
CA ALA A 140 -17.36 -4.11 -10.22
C ALA A 140 -18.44 -3.06 -10.54
N SER A 141 -18.85 -2.24 -9.55
CA SER A 141 -19.84 -1.17 -9.73
C SER A 141 -19.59 -0.02 -8.73
N PRO A 142 -18.49 0.72 -8.91
CA PRO A 142 -18.09 1.73 -7.94
C PRO A 142 -19.03 2.95 -7.98
N SER A 143 -19.42 3.44 -6.79
CA SER A 143 -20.22 4.67 -6.67
C SER A 143 -19.45 5.92 -7.12
N SER A 144 -18.12 5.86 -7.09
CA SER A 144 -17.20 6.91 -7.54
C SER A 144 -15.81 6.31 -7.76
N HIS A 145 -15.01 6.93 -8.62
CA HIS A 145 -13.61 6.53 -8.88
C HIS A 145 -12.62 7.10 -7.84
N SER A 146 -13.08 7.56 -6.68
CA SER A 146 -12.21 8.06 -5.63
C SER A 146 -11.89 6.98 -4.59
N LEU A 147 -10.65 6.95 -4.10
CA LEU A 147 -10.22 6.08 -3.01
C LEU A 147 -11.01 6.34 -1.72
N ARG A 148 -11.43 7.60 -1.47
CA ARG A 148 -12.29 7.93 -0.33
C ARG A 148 -13.65 7.24 -0.42
N ALA A 149 -14.26 7.27 -1.60
CA ALA A 149 -15.57 6.62 -1.81
C ALA A 149 -15.43 5.10 -1.67
N MET A 150 -14.33 4.53 -2.15
CA MET A 150 -14.01 3.10 -1.96
C MET A 150 -13.99 2.73 -0.47
N VAL A 151 -13.21 3.45 0.34
CA VAL A 151 -13.12 3.20 1.78
C VAL A 151 -14.48 3.35 2.48
N ARG A 152 -15.27 4.36 2.10
CA ARG A 152 -16.60 4.60 2.69
C ARG A 152 -17.67 3.66 2.19
N GLY A 153 -17.46 3.02 1.04
CA GLY A 153 -18.37 2.03 0.46
C GLY A 153 -18.21 0.62 1.03
N LEU A 154 -17.15 0.40 1.82
CA LEU A 154 -16.86 -0.86 2.51
C LEU A 154 -17.23 -0.76 4.00
N HIS A 155 -17.46 -1.91 4.66
CA HIS A 155 -17.49 -1.99 6.12
C HIS A 155 -16.08 -1.78 6.67
N THR A 156 -15.71 -0.52 6.84
CA THR A 156 -14.33 -0.10 7.19
C THR A 156 -14.18 0.10 8.69
N ARG A 157 -13.16 -0.58 9.25
CA ARG A 157 -12.62 -0.29 10.58
C ARG A 157 -11.57 0.82 10.45
N PHE A 158 -11.90 2.00 10.94
CA PHE A 158 -10.94 3.10 11.03
C PHE A 158 -10.02 2.89 12.23
N VAL A 159 -8.71 2.86 11.98
CA VAL A 159 -7.67 2.69 12.99
C VAL A 159 -7.05 4.05 13.29
N PRO A 160 -7.33 4.69 14.45
CA PRO A 160 -6.73 5.96 14.78
C PRO A 160 -5.21 5.88 14.79
N VAL A 161 -4.54 6.82 14.12
CA VAL A 161 -3.06 6.85 14.04
C VAL A 161 -2.40 6.98 15.42
N ASP A 162 -3.09 7.51 16.41
CA ASP A 162 -2.60 7.57 17.77
C ASP A 162 -2.34 6.18 18.39
N LYS A 163 -3.08 5.15 17.97
CA LYS A 163 -2.78 3.77 18.34
C LYS A 163 -1.47 3.27 17.72
N LEU A 164 -1.15 3.75 16.52
CA LEU A 164 0.07 3.39 15.79
C LEU A 164 1.31 4.03 16.41
N ARG A 165 1.18 5.14 17.14
CA ARG A 165 2.29 5.80 17.85
C ARG A 165 2.90 4.93 18.95
N ALA A 166 2.19 3.95 19.45
CA ALA A 166 2.77 2.97 20.37
C ALA A 166 3.85 2.08 19.70
N ILE A 167 3.77 1.93 18.37
CA ILE A 167 4.68 1.11 17.56
C ILE A 167 5.67 2.03 16.81
N ASP A 168 5.18 3.12 16.27
CA ASP A 168 5.92 4.11 15.48
C ASP A 168 5.63 5.52 16.02
N PRO A 169 6.35 5.99 17.07
CA PRO A 169 6.05 7.26 17.75
C PRO A 169 6.00 8.47 16.83
N ASP A 170 6.90 8.50 15.84
CA ASP A 170 7.02 9.60 14.88
C ASP A 170 6.17 9.39 13.62
N LEU A 171 5.44 8.27 13.51
CA LEU A 171 4.63 7.88 12.35
C LEU A 171 5.41 7.92 11.04
N VAL A 172 6.68 7.51 11.09
CA VAL A 172 7.59 7.51 9.94
C VAL A 172 7.05 6.66 8.79
N THR A 173 6.23 5.64 9.11
CA THR A 173 5.56 4.77 8.13
C THR A 173 4.75 5.53 7.09
N PHE A 174 4.24 6.74 7.44
CA PHE A 174 3.45 7.59 6.53
C PHE A 174 4.28 8.65 5.80
N THR A 175 5.60 8.66 5.98
CA THR A 175 6.48 9.63 5.29
C THR A 175 6.50 9.37 3.79
N ASN A 176 6.12 10.38 3.01
CA ASN A 176 6.20 10.34 1.57
C ASN A 176 7.55 10.89 1.04
N ILE A 177 7.78 10.77 -0.27
CA ILE A 177 9.03 11.19 -0.91
C ILE A 177 9.37 12.67 -0.69
N ASN A 178 8.38 13.54 -0.68
CA ASN A 178 8.63 14.98 -0.57
C ASN A 178 9.17 15.34 0.82
N ASP A 179 8.68 14.61 1.84
CA ASP A 179 9.09 14.81 3.23
C ASP A 179 10.44 14.15 3.54
N LEU A 180 10.87 13.15 2.76
CA LEU A 180 12.18 12.49 2.95
C LEU A 180 13.37 13.43 2.82
N THR A 181 13.29 14.41 1.91
CA THR A 181 14.36 15.40 1.73
C THR A 181 14.55 16.22 3.01
N GLU A 182 13.46 16.55 3.69
CA GLU A 182 13.51 17.23 4.98
C GLU A 182 14.03 16.31 6.08
N LEU A 183 13.61 15.05 6.09
CA LEU A 183 14.06 14.04 7.07
C LEU A 183 15.56 13.75 6.92
N GLU A 184 16.07 13.67 5.70
CA GLU A 184 17.51 13.51 5.41
C GLU A 184 18.31 14.73 5.82
N ALA A 185 17.79 15.94 5.61
CA ALA A 185 18.42 17.18 6.04
C ALA A 185 18.54 17.25 7.58
N ILE A 186 17.50 16.78 8.31
CA ILE A 186 17.51 16.71 9.77
C ILE A 186 18.50 15.65 10.25
N ASN A 187 18.49 14.45 9.68
CA ASN A 187 19.37 13.35 10.07
C ASN A 187 20.85 13.58 9.66
N GLY A 188 21.08 14.26 8.53
CA GLY A 188 22.42 14.64 8.07
C GLY A 188 23.07 15.77 8.90
N SER A 189 22.27 16.56 9.63
CA SER A 189 22.77 17.59 10.53
C SER A 189 23.12 17.06 11.94
N LEU A 190 22.82 15.78 12.23
CA LEU A 190 23.11 15.11 13.51
C LEU A 190 24.32 14.16 13.42
N SER A 191 24.98 14.07 12.27
CA SER A 191 26.24 13.34 12.03
C SER A 191 27.39 14.31 11.81
#